data_e7c3e20f1e45f6302eb834cb7eeaf0f2
#
_entry.id   e7c3e20f1e45f6302eb834cb7eeaf0f2
#
_cell.length_a   1.000
_cell.length_b   1.000
_cell.length_c   1.000
_cell.angle_alpha   90.00
_cell.angle_beta   90.00
_cell.angle_gamma   90.00
#
_symmetry.space_group_name_H-M   'P 1'
#
loop_
_entity.id
_entity.type
_entity.pdbx_description
1 polymer ?
#
loop_
_entity_poly.entity_id
_entity_poly.type
_entity_poly.pdbx_seq_one_letter_code
_entity_poly.pdbx_strand_id
1 'polypeptide(L)'
;MNRFQKILSSTDVDTVVMMNGTMVDLSFFYVTGYSTGLFEGCAAVFDSKGIEIIVSRLEEQSARECEWPLYVFSSREECKERLLFKLSEKKRIGVNATELTYQNFLTIKECAPRAEIVDISEAVRKARGIKETDEIKRISRACRVASSVADTIPELVSEGMHESELAAEINYLMQKKGASPSFSSIVAFGKNAALPHYTGGEAKLKRGDFILCDFGAEYKRYVSDITRTFIFKKSTEKQVRMYDHVLEARKIALKKIKAGVEARVPHTAVAEFIEKNYSEGFIHGLGHSIGLGVHDGLGMRKDADFKLEEGMVFTVEPGIYIPGFGGVRIEDNILVTREGYKMLTTARRGLQVAK
;
A
#
# COMPACT_ATOMS: atom_id res chain seq x y z
N MET A 1 23.47 -6.62 -3.53
CA MET A 1 22.60 -7.61 -4.20
C MET A 1 21.45 -6.84 -4.79
N ASN A 2 21.17 -6.99 -6.09
CA ASN A 2 20.02 -6.31 -6.70
C ASN A 2 18.70 -7.02 -6.34
N ARG A 3 17.55 -6.41 -6.68
CA ARG A 3 16.23 -6.85 -6.22
C ARG A 3 15.83 -8.25 -6.71
N PHE A 4 16.12 -8.60 -7.96
CA PHE A 4 15.82 -9.93 -8.47
C PHE A 4 16.74 -11.00 -7.85
N GLN A 5 17.98 -10.67 -7.53
CA GLN A 5 18.89 -11.58 -6.82
C GLN A 5 18.43 -11.86 -5.38
N LYS A 6 17.79 -10.88 -4.70
CA LYS A 6 17.18 -11.10 -3.38
C LYS A 6 16.09 -12.16 -3.43
N ILE A 7 15.25 -12.13 -4.47
CA ILE A 7 14.20 -13.14 -4.67
C ILE A 7 14.83 -14.50 -4.93
N LEU A 8 15.75 -14.59 -5.90
CA LEU A 8 16.39 -15.85 -6.28
C LEU A 8 17.13 -16.51 -5.11
N SER A 9 17.83 -15.74 -4.27
CA SER A 9 18.58 -16.29 -3.13
C SER A 9 17.70 -16.96 -2.06
N SER A 10 16.40 -16.72 -2.10
CA SER A 10 15.40 -17.27 -1.17
C SER A 10 14.54 -18.36 -1.81
N THR A 11 14.92 -18.83 -3.02
CA THR A 11 14.16 -19.83 -3.78
C THR A 11 15.07 -20.89 -4.37
N ASP A 12 14.49 -22.06 -4.65
CA ASP A 12 15.16 -23.16 -5.37
C ASP A 12 14.50 -23.35 -6.74
N VAL A 13 14.72 -22.36 -7.64
CA VAL A 13 14.18 -22.35 -8.99
C VAL A 13 15.25 -22.01 -10.02
N ASP A 14 15.12 -22.51 -11.25
CA ASP A 14 16.06 -22.23 -12.33
C ASP A 14 15.89 -20.81 -12.89
N THR A 15 14.66 -20.31 -12.87
CA THR A 15 14.29 -19.00 -13.42
C THR A 15 13.00 -18.52 -12.78
N VAL A 16 12.78 -17.22 -12.80
CA VAL A 16 11.53 -16.60 -12.38
C VAL A 16 10.90 -15.85 -13.55
N VAL A 17 9.59 -15.96 -13.67
CA VAL A 17 8.78 -15.20 -14.64
C VAL A 17 7.76 -14.34 -13.89
N MET A 18 7.82 -13.03 -14.11
CA MET A 18 6.78 -12.08 -13.72
C MET A 18 6.10 -11.60 -15.00
N MET A 19 4.86 -12.02 -15.22
CA MET A 19 4.12 -11.77 -16.45
C MET A 19 2.88 -10.95 -16.18
N ASN A 20 2.82 -9.76 -16.77
CA ASN A 20 1.70 -8.85 -16.67
C ASN A 20 0.57 -9.25 -17.63
N GLY A 21 -0.67 -9.11 -17.19
CA GLY A 21 -1.86 -9.10 -18.03
C GLY A 21 -2.39 -7.67 -18.18
N THR A 22 -3.70 -7.50 -18.15
CA THR A 22 -4.36 -6.20 -17.94
C THR A 22 -4.19 -5.74 -16.48
N MET A 23 -4.10 -6.70 -15.55
CA MET A 23 -3.60 -6.44 -14.20
C MET A 23 -2.08 -6.64 -14.20
N VAL A 24 -1.39 -5.70 -13.60
CA VAL A 24 0.08 -5.69 -13.58
C VAL A 24 0.58 -6.19 -12.23
N ASP A 25 1.47 -7.17 -12.25
CA ASP A 25 2.16 -7.63 -11.05
C ASP A 25 3.10 -6.50 -10.54
N LEU A 26 2.82 -5.98 -9.36
CA LEU A 26 3.64 -4.93 -8.74
C LEU A 26 5.09 -5.38 -8.55
N SER A 27 5.34 -6.69 -8.46
CA SER A 27 6.69 -7.24 -8.35
C SER A 27 7.49 -7.10 -9.63
N PHE A 28 6.83 -6.97 -10.79
CA PHE A 28 7.48 -6.57 -12.03
C PHE A 28 8.18 -5.21 -11.88
N PHE A 29 7.48 -4.22 -11.29
CA PHE A 29 8.09 -2.90 -11.01
C PHE A 29 9.13 -2.96 -9.90
N TYR A 30 8.98 -3.87 -8.94
CA TYR A 30 10.00 -4.08 -7.92
C TYR A 30 11.33 -4.51 -8.55
N VAL A 31 11.34 -5.52 -9.42
CA VAL A 31 12.58 -6.06 -10.01
C VAL A 31 13.15 -5.16 -11.10
N THR A 32 12.30 -4.47 -11.87
CA THR A 32 12.71 -3.63 -12.98
C THR A 32 13.09 -2.21 -12.57
N GLY A 33 12.45 -1.66 -11.54
CA GLY A 33 12.64 -0.29 -11.07
C GLY A 33 11.92 0.77 -11.90
N TYR A 34 11.15 0.39 -12.94
CA TYR A 34 10.42 1.33 -13.79
C TYR A 34 9.46 2.22 -12.99
N SER A 35 9.51 3.51 -13.25
CA SER A 35 8.64 4.49 -12.59
C SER A 35 7.51 5.02 -13.48
N THR A 36 7.60 4.79 -14.80
CA THR A 36 6.63 5.19 -15.83
C THR A 36 6.16 3.98 -16.63
N GLY A 37 5.23 4.15 -17.58
CA GLY A 37 4.70 3.10 -18.45
C GLY A 37 3.62 2.23 -17.79
N LEU A 38 2.79 1.53 -18.56
CA LEU A 38 1.77 0.61 -18.08
C LEU A 38 2.27 -0.84 -18.04
N PHE A 39 3.06 -1.23 -19.03
CA PHE A 39 3.64 -2.58 -19.18
C PHE A 39 2.61 -3.71 -19.23
N GLU A 40 1.41 -3.45 -19.71
CA GLU A 40 0.39 -4.50 -19.95
C GLU A 40 0.93 -5.53 -20.96
N GLY A 41 0.73 -6.80 -20.66
CA GLY A 41 1.18 -7.90 -21.51
C GLY A 41 2.71 -8.08 -21.60
N CYS A 42 3.49 -7.34 -20.82
CA CYS A 42 4.94 -7.45 -20.75
C CYS A 42 5.36 -8.50 -19.70
N ALA A 43 6.62 -8.93 -19.75
CA ALA A 43 7.16 -9.88 -18.78
C ALA A 43 8.61 -9.54 -18.39
N ALA A 44 8.99 -9.91 -17.16
CA ALA A 44 10.37 -9.97 -16.71
C ALA A 44 10.74 -11.43 -16.48
N VAL A 45 11.82 -11.89 -17.13
CA VAL A 45 12.37 -13.24 -16.96
C VAL A 45 13.79 -13.11 -16.41
N PHE A 46 14.06 -13.71 -15.26
CA PHE A 46 15.36 -13.59 -14.62
C PHE A 46 15.84 -14.89 -13.97
N ASP A 47 17.15 -15.09 -13.98
CA ASP A 47 17.84 -16.20 -13.34
C ASP A 47 19.19 -15.72 -12.74
N SER A 48 20.05 -16.65 -12.34
CA SER A 48 21.37 -16.33 -11.77
C SER A 48 22.30 -15.56 -12.73
N LYS A 49 22.03 -15.61 -14.04
CA LYS A 49 22.83 -14.94 -15.08
C LYS A 49 22.38 -13.50 -15.34
N GLY A 50 21.13 -13.15 -15.00
CA GLY A 50 20.61 -11.81 -15.19
C GLY A 50 19.11 -11.75 -15.37
N ILE A 51 18.65 -10.60 -15.84
CA ILE A 51 17.24 -10.30 -16.14
C ILE A 51 17.10 -9.87 -17.60
N GLU A 52 16.01 -10.27 -18.24
CA GLU A 52 15.55 -9.76 -19.52
C GLU A 52 14.12 -9.30 -19.43
N ILE A 53 13.82 -8.15 -20.00
CA ILE A 53 12.47 -7.61 -20.03
C ILE A 53 11.89 -7.79 -21.44
N ILE A 54 10.77 -8.47 -21.52
CA ILE A 54 10.00 -8.73 -22.74
C ILE A 54 8.90 -7.68 -22.79
N VAL A 55 9.02 -6.69 -23.69
CA VAL A 55 8.14 -5.52 -23.73
C VAL A 55 7.45 -5.39 -25.07
N SER A 56 6.22 -4.90 -25.04
CA SER A 56 5.52 -4.50 -26.27
C SER A 56 6.18 -3.26 -26.90
N ARG A 57 5.97 -3.10 -28.22
CA ARG A 57 6.40 -1.90 -28.94
C ARG A 57 5.88 -0.60 -28.32
N LEU A 58 4.72 -0.65 -27.67
CA LEU A 58 4.13 0.52 -26.99
C LEU A 58 4.95 0.96 -25.78
N GLU A 59 5.54 0.01 -25.07
CA GLU A 59 6.30 0.26 -23.84
C GLU A 59 7.82 0.37 -24.06
N GLU A 60 8.30 0.18 -25.30
CA GLU A 60 9.74 0.20 -25.60
C GLU A 60 10.43 1.46 -25.08
N GLN A 61 9.84 2.63 -25.33
CA GLN A 61 10.45 3.90 -24.92
C GLN A 61 10.47 4.05 -23.38
N SER A 62 9.40 3.64 -22.71
CA SER A 62 9.34 3.65 -21.25
C SER A 62 10.32 2.65 -20.64
N ALA A 63 10.53 1.49 -21.28
CA ALA A 63 11.46 0.47 -20.83
C ALA A 63 12.94 0.90 -20.89
N ARG A 64 13.27 1.90 -21.71
CA ARG A 64 14.61 2.47 -21.78
C ARG A 64 14.97 3.39 -20.60
N GLU A 65 14.02 3.59 -19.64
CA GLU A 65 14.31 4.28 -18.36
C GLU A 65 15.42 3.55 -17.55
N CYS A 66 15.52 2.22 -17.70
CA CYS A 66 16.54 1.39 -17.07
C CYS A 66 17.36 0.63 -18.13
N GLU A 67 18.62 0.36 -17.83
CA GLU A 67 19.56 -0.32 -18.76
C GLU A 67 19.43 -1.86 -18.72
N TRP A 68 18.19 -2.37 -18.64
CA TRP A 68 17.97 -3.80 -18.72
C TRP A 68 18.01 -4.31 -20.16
N PRO A 69 18.49 -5.53 -20.42
CA PRO A 69 18.32 -6.20 -21.71
C PRO A 69 16.84 -6.29 -22.08
N LEU A 70 16.50 -5.78 -23.27
CA LEU A 70 15.14 -5.72 -23.78
C LEU A 70 14.95 -6.67 -24.97
N TYR A 71 13.82 -7.37 -24.98
CA TYR A 71 13.25 -7.96 -26.17
C TYR A 71 11.93 -7.26 -26.49
N VAL A 72 11.86 -6.61 -27.66
CA VAL A 72 10.67 -5.84 -28.08
C VAL A 72 9.84 -6.71 -29.02
N PHE A 73 8.55 -6.88 -28.69
CA PHE A 73 7.60 -7.62 -29.53
C PHE A 73 6.52 -6.73 -30.11
N SER A 74 5.99 -7.12 -31.29
CA SER A 74 4.90 -6.44 -31.99
C SER A 74 3.61 -7.25 -32.00
N SER A 75 3.68 -8.55 -31.69
CA SER A 75 2.52 -9.44 -31.60
C SER A 75 2.58 -10.35 -30.37
N ARG A 76 1.42 -10.91 -29.98
CA ARG A 76 1.36 -11.89 -28.88
C ARG A 76 2.15 -13.17 -29.20
N GLU A 77 2.18 -13.54 -30.47
CA GLU A 77 2.93 -14.69 -30.98
C GLU A 77 4.43 -14.52 -30.74
N GLU A 78 4.99 -13.36 -31.11
CA GLU A 78 6.41 -13.02 -30.85
C GLU A 78 6.74 -13.04 -29.35
N CYS A 79 5.84 -12.50 -28.49
CA CYS A 79 6.02 -12.58 -27.05
C CYS A 79 6.06 -14.04 -26.56
N LYS A 80 5.14 -14.88 -27.04
CA LYS A 80 5.06 -16.29 -26.68
C LYS A 80 6.29 -17.07 -27.18
N GLU A 81 6.74 -16.81 -28.40
CA GLU A 81 7.98 -17.41 -28.95
C GLU A 81 9.19 -17.05 -28.08
N ARG A 82 9.29 -15.79 -27.63
CA ARG A 82 10.37 -15.38 -26.73
C ARG A 82 10.29 -16.06 -25.37
N LEU A 83 9.11 -16.19 -24.80
CA LEU A 83 8.89 -16.94 -23.56
C LEU A 83 9.27 -18.42 -23.75
N LEU A 84 8.85 -19.05 -24.83
CA LEU A 84 9.21 -20.42 -25.18
C LEU A 84 10.73 -20.59 -25.25
N PHE A 85 11.43 -19.69 -25.96
CA PHE A 85 12.89 -19.70 -26.04
C PHE A 85 13.57 -19.63 -24.67
N LYS A 86 13.02 -18.81 -23.74
CA LYS A 86 13.60 -18.62 -22.40
C LYS A 86 13.29 -19.76 -21.43
N LEU A 87 12.16 -20.47 -21.62
CA LEU A 87 11.60 -21.35 -20.60
C LEU A 87 11.64 -22.83 -20.95
N SER A 88 11.74 -23.21 -22.24
CA SER A 88 11.53 -24.61 -22.72
C SER A 88 12.46 -25.66 -22.07
N GLU A 89 13.67 -25.25 -21.68
CA GLU A 89 14.66 -26.15 -21.07
C GLU A 89 14.74 -26.03 -19.53
N LYS A 90 13.93 -25.15 -18.94
CA LYS A 90 13.91 -24.95 -17.48
C LYS A 90 13.12 -26.09 -16.83
N LYS A 91 13.62 -26.55 -15.66
CA LYS A 91 12.96 -27.62 -14.88
C LYS A 91 12.04 -27.06 -13.80
N ARG A 92 12.44 -25.96 -13.18
CA ARG A 92 11.71 -25.30 -12.09
C ARG A 92 11.57 -23.81 -12.37
N ILE A 93 10.33 -23.35 -12.54
CA ILE A 93 10.01 -21.95 -12.88
C ILE A 93 9.26 -21.33 -11.72
N GLY A 94 9.84 -20.30 -11.11
CA GLY A 94 9.21 -19.52 -10.05
C GLY A 94 8.23 -18.50 -10.61
N VAL A 95 7.05 -18.40 -9.99
CA VAL A 95 6.03 -17.40 -10.30
C VAL A 95 5.48 -16.78 -9.02
N ASN A 96 5.08 -15.52 -9.07
CA ASN A 96 4.34 -14.88 -7.98
C ASN A 96 2.85 -15.25 -8.10
N ALA A 97 2.44 -16.36 -7.50
CA ALA A 97 1.10 -16.90 -7.64
C ALA A 97 -0.01 -15.98 -7.11
N THR A 98 0.31 -15.06 -6.18
CA THR A 98 -0.67 -14.08 -5.65
C THR A 98 -1.07 -13.02 -6.68
N GLU A 99 -0.22 -12.75 -7.68
CA GLU A 99 -0.45 -11.73 -8.70
C GLU A 99 -0.64 -12.34 -10.11
N LEU A 100 -0.22 -13.60 -10.30
CA LEU A 100 -0.28 -14.28 -11.59
C LEU A 100 -1.72 -14.59 -11.97
N THR A 101 -2.17 -14.10 -13.12
CA THR A 101 -3.47 -14.49 -13.65
C THR A 101 -3.46 -15.94 -14.13
N TYR A 102 -4.61 -16.62 -14.08
CA TYR A 102 -4.73 -18.00 -14.60
C TYR A 102 -4.36 -18.10 -16.08
N GLN A 103 -4.71 -17.08 -16.88
CA GLN A 103 -4.34 -17.04 -18.31
C GLN A 103 -2.81 -17.00 -18.50
N ASN A 104 -2.11 -16.18 -17.71
CA ASN A 104 -0.65 -16.11 -17.78
C ASN A 104 0.01 -17.42 -17.31
N PHE A 105 -0.57 -18.06 -16.27
CA PHE A 105 -0.13 -19.39 -15.83
C PHE A 105 -0.23 -20.42 -16.97
N LEU A 106 -1.35 -20.46 -17.71
CA LEU A 106 -1.51 -21.35 -18.85
C LEU A 106 -0.47 -21.06 -19.95
N THR A 107 -0.21 -19.80 -20.25
CA THR A 107 0.81 -19.39 -21.22
C THR A 107 2.21 -19.88 -20.82
N ILE A 108 2.59 -19.71 -19.55
CA ILE A 108 3.88 -20.20 -19.03
C ILE A 108 3.95 -21.73 -19.13
N LYS A 109 2.84 -22.41 -18.77
CA LYS A 109 2.77 -23.87 -18.83
C LYS A 109 2.87 -24.44 -20.27
N GLU A 110 2.28 -23.75 -21.25
CA GLU A 110 2.44 -24.08 -22.65
C GLU A 110 3.88 -23.89 -23.16
N CYS A 111 4.56 -22.83 -22.71
CA CYS A 111 5.97 -22.57 -23.05
C CYS A 111 6.95 -23.56 -22.39
N ALA A 112 6.58 -24.15 -21.25
CA ALA A 112 7.40 -25.09 -20.50
C ALA A 112 6.57 -26.27 -19.95
N PRO A 113 6.04 -27.16 -20.80
CA PRO A 113 5.08 -28.19 -20.40
C PRO A 113 5.65 -29.21 -19.40
N ARG A 114 6.97 -29.40 -19.40
CA ARG A 114 7.66 -30.34 -18.50
C ARG A 114 8.17 -29.68 -17.21
N ALA A 115 8.13 -28.36 -17.11
CA ALA A 115 8.62 -27.67 -15.93
C ALA A 115 7.64 -27.78 -14.75
N GLU A 116 8.19 -27.87 -13.56
CA GLU A 116 7.48 -27.61 -12.32
C GLU A 116 7.31 -26.09 -12.16
N ILE A 117 6.07 -25.63 -12.00
CA ILE A 117 5.78 -24.23 -11.68
C ILE A 117 5.73 -24.09 -10.14
N VAL A 118 6.59 -23.28 -9.60
CA VAL A 118 6.80 -23.13 -8.15
C VAL A 118 6.26 -21.77 -7.71
N ASP A 119 5.38 -21.76 -6.71
CA ASP A 119 4.95 -20.51 -6.08
C ASP A 119 6.09 -19.91 -5.23
N ILE A 120 6.53 -18.71 -5.59
CA ILE A 120 7.55 -17.95 -4.86
C ILE A 120 6.99 -16.67 -4.23
N SER A 121 5.68 -16.56 -4.06
CA SER A 121 5.01 -15.35 -3.53
C SER A 121 5.58 -14.93 -2.18
N GLU A 122 5.94 -15.89 -1.32
CA GLU A 122 6.54 -15.58 -0.03
C GLU A 122 7.94 -14.96 -0.15
N ALA A 123 8.78 -15.48 -1.05
CA ALA A 123 10.11 -14.91 -1.31
C ALA A 123 10.01 -13.48 -1.86
N VAL A 124 9.04 -13.24 -2.75
CA VAL A 124 8.74 -11.92 -3.29
C VAL A 124 8.27 -10.98 -2.17
N ARG A 125 7.33 -11.42 -1.34
CA ARG A 125 6.83 -10.66 -0.19
C ARG A 125 7.94 -10.29 0.80
N LYS A 126 8.82 -11.24 1.14
CA LYS A 126 9.99 -10.99 2.00
C LYS A 126 10.95 -9.98 1.38
N ALA A 127 11.26 -10.11 0.08
CA ALA A 127 12.16 -9.21 -0.63
C ALA A 127 11.61 -7.76 -0.66
N ARG A 128 10.29 -7.57 -0.88
CA ARG A 128 9.61 -6.27 -0.86
C ARG A 128 9.39 -5.73 0.56
N GLY A 129 9.36 -6.60 1.58
CA GLY A 129 9.08 -6.23 2.97
C GLY A 129 10.07 -5.21 3.52
N ILE A 130 11.38 -5.42 3.29
CA ILE A 130 12.45 -4.52 3.74
C ILE A 130 12.80 -3.56 2.60
N LYS A 131 12.48 -2.29 2.80
CA LYS A 131 12.62 -1.23 1.80
C LYS A 131 14.07 -0.75 1.68
N GLU A 132 14.51 -0.55 0.46
CA GLU A 132 15.79 0.08 0.16
C GLU A 132 15.74 1.61 0.30
N THR A 133 16.88 2.25 0.32
CA THR A 133 16.97 3.70 0.53
C THR A 133 16.21 4.52 -0.51
N ASP A 134 16.22 4.09 -1.79
CA ASP A 134 15.47 4.78 -2.87
C ASP A 134 13.96 4.58 -2.72
N GLU A 135 13.50 3.39 -2.31
CA GLU A 135 12.10 3.11 -2.01
C GLU A 135 11.59 3.99 -0.86
N ILE A 136 12.37 4.05 0.25
CA ILE A 136 12.05 4.90 1.41
C ILE A 136 11.97 6.38 1.01
N LYS A 137 12.84 6.86 0.11
CA LYS A 137 12.78 8.24 -0.41
C LYS A 137 11.49 8.51 -1.18
N ARG A 138 11.05 7.57 -2.04
CA ARG A 138 9.82 7.69 -2.83
C ARG A 138 8.58 7.63 -1.92
N ILE A 139 8.51 6.66 -1.01
CA ILE A 139 7.45 6.58 0.02
C ILE A 139 7.38 7.86 0.85
N SER A 140 8.54 8.37 1.32
CA SER A 140 8.58 9.61 2.09
C SER A 140 8.10 10.82 1.29
N ARG A 141 8.29 10.85 -0.03
CA ARG A 141 7.74 11.89 -0.89
C ARG A 141 6.22 11.79 -0.99
N ALA A 142 5.68 10.59 -1.20
CA ALA A 142 4.25 10.32 -1.19
C ALA A 142 3.61 10.74 0.16
N CYS A 143 4.21 10.34 1.28
CA CYS A 143 3.78 10.73 2.63
C CYS A 143 3.75 12.25 2.84
N ARG A 144 4.74 12.98 2.34
CA ARG A 144 4.76 14.47 2.43
C ARG A 144 3.64 15.10 1.62
N VAL A 145 3.35 14.58 0.41
CA VAL A 145 2.23 15.07 -0.40
C VAL A 145 0.92 14.85 0.34
N ALA A 146 0.62 13.62 0.76
CA ALA A 146 -0.60 13.29 1.48
C ALA A 146 -0.73 14.11 2.77
N SER A 147 0.35 14.25 3.56
CA SER A 147 0.35 15.06 4.79
C SER A 147 0.00 16.52 4.52
N SER A 148 0.58 17.10 3.47
CA SER A 148 0.30 18.49 3.13
C SER A 148 -1.13 18.73 2.67
N VAL A 149 -1.77 17.73 2.04
CA VAL A 149 -3.19 17.77 1.67
C VAL A 149 -4.06 17.61 2.91
N ALA A 150 -3.74 16.65 3.81
CA ALA A 150 -4.47 16.46 5.06
C ALA A 150 -4.56 17.74 5.91
N ASP A 151 -3.48 18.51 5.97
CA ASP A 151 -3.42 19.77 6.74
C ASP A 151 -4.30 20.89 6.16
N THR A 152 -4.72 20.80 4.88
CA THR A 152 -5.60 21.78 4.24
C THR A 152 -7.09 21.44 4.36
N ILE A 153 -7.46 20.18 4.67
CA ILE A 153 -8.85 19.73 4.71
C ILE A 153 -9.77 20.63 5.56
N PRO A 154 -9.37 21.08 6.79
CA PRO A 154 -10.25 21.93 7.60
C PRO A 154 -10.65 23.26 6.95
N GLU A 155 -9.88 23.72 5.94
CA GLU A 155 -10.12 24.97 5.22
C GLU A 155 -10.95 24.76 3.93
N LEU A 156 -11.10 23.50 3.48
CA LEU A 156 -11.81 23.15 2.24
C LEU A 156 -13.31 22.92 2.46
N VAL A 157 -13.71 22.58 3.67
CA VAL A 157 -15.05 22.09 3.95
C VAL A 157 -16.04 23.22 4.22
N SER A 158 -17.28 23.04 3.76
CA SER A 158 -18.39 23.94 4.00
C SER A 158 -19.69 23.18 4.29
N GLU A 159 -20.63 23.82 4.99
CA GLU A 159 -21.92 23.22 5.30
C GLU A 159 -22.69 22.87 4.03
N GLY A 160 -23.23 21.67 3.95
CA GLY A 160 -23.93 21.16 2.78
C GLY A 160 -23.03 20.56 1.69
N MET A 161 -21.71 20.65 1.80
CA MET A 161 -20.77 19.99 0.90
C MET A 161 -20.99 18.47 0.90
N HIS A 162 -20.93 17.83 -0.25
CA HIS A 162 -21.01 16.37 -0.37
C HIS A 162 -19.66 15.69 -0.07
N GLU A 163 -19.68 14.46 0.43
CA GLU A 163 -18.47 13.64 0.64
C GLU A 163 -17.66 13.48 -0.66
N SER A 164 -18.35 13.29 -1.79
CA SER A 164 -17.71 13.18 -3.12
C SER A 164 -17.01 14.47 -3.56
N GLU A 165 -17.53 15.64 -3.19
CA GLU A 165 -16.90 16.93 -3.51
C GLU A 165 -15.56 17.06 -2.76
N LEU A 166 -15.55 16.72 -1.46
CA LEU A 166 -14.32 16.73 -0.68
C LEU A 166 -13.30 15.70 -1.19
N ALA A 167 -13.76 14.49 -1.57
CA ALA A 167 -12.88 13.48 -2.18
C ALA A 167 -12.24 13.98 -3.50
N ALA A 168 -13.02 14.68 -4.34
CA ALA A 168 -12.52 15.28 -5.57
C ALA A 168 -11.46 16.36 -5.29
N GLU A 169 -11.67 17.23 -4.31
CA GLU A 169 -10.70 18.27 -3.91
C GLU A 169 -9.40 17.64 -3.36
N ILE A 170 -9.48 16.60 -2.53
CA ILE A 170 -8.33 15.87 -2.03
C ILE A 170 -7.51 15.30 -3.20
N ASN A 171 -8.18 14.63 -4.15
CA ASN A 171 -7.53 14.04 -5.32
C ASN A 171 -6.89 15.13 -6.22
N TYR A 172 -7.59 16.23 -6.47
CA TYR A 172 -7.07 17.37 -7.22
C TYR A 172 -5.79 17.95 -6.58
N LEU A 173 -5.81 18.13 -5.26
CA LEU A 173 -4.66 18.67 -4.53
C LEU A 173 -3.44 17.75 -4.57
N MET A 174 -3.64 16.42 -4.51
CA MET A 174 -2.54 15.47 -4.68
C MET A 174 -1.95 15.55 -6.08
N GLN A 175 -2.79 15.57 -7.13
CA GLN A 175 -2.35 15.68 -8.54
C GLN A 175 -1.64 17.01 -8.80
N LYS A 176 -2.12 18.12 -8.27
CA LYS A 176 -1.47 19.43 -8.34
C LYS A 176 -0.07 19.44 -7.72
N LYS A 177 0.20 18.55 -6.76
CA LYS A 177 1.51 18.36 -6.12
C LYS A 177 2.39 17.30 -6.81
N GLY A 178 1.96 16.80 -7.97
CA GLY A 178 2.69 15.82 -8.78
C GLY A 178 2.66 14.39 -8.26
N ALA A 179 1.56 14.01 -7.62
CA ALA A 179 1.30 12.64 -7.18
C ALA A 179 -0.11 12.21 -7.59
N SER A 180 -0.33 10.94 -7.90
CA SER A 180 -1.65 10.37 -8.13
C SER A 180 -2.27 9.90 -6.80
N PRO A 181 -3.60 9.72 -6.70
CA PRO A 181 -4.18 8.94 -5.61
C PRO A 181 -3.67 7.50 -5.62
N SER A 182 -3.29 6.96 -4.46
CA SER A 182 -2.85 5.56 -4.33
C SER A 182 -4.02 4.57 -4.30
N PHE A 183 -5.20 5.05 -3.91
CA PHE A 183 -6.49 4.35 -3.93
C PHE A 183 -7.63 5.37 -3.97
N SER A 184 -8.87 4.89 -4.10
CA SER A 184 -10.06 5.74 -4.08
C SER A 184 -10.22 6.38 -2.70
N SER A 185 -10.09 7.71 -2.61
CA SER A 185 -10.19 8.44 -1.34
C SER A 185 -11.53 8.18 -0.64
N ILE A 186 -11.49 7.75 0.61
CA ILE A 186 -12.65 7.55 1.46
C ILE A 186 -12.92 8.86 2.21
N VAL A 187 -14.09 9.42 2.01
CA VAL A 187 -14.59 10.56 2.79
C VAL A 187 -15.92 10.17 3.42
N ALA A 188 -16.02 10.26 4.73
CA ALA A 188 -17.20 9.84 5.47
C ALA A 188 -17.62 10.90 6.49
N PHE A 189 -18.86 11.38 6.38
CA PHE A 189 -19.42 12.40 7.25
C PHE A 189 -20.35 11.81 8.33
N GLY A 190 -20.30 12.36 9.53
CA GLY A 190 -21.19 12.03 10.65
C GLY A 190 -21.18 10.53 10.94
N LYS A 191 -22.36 9.90 10.86
CA LYS A 191 -22.53 8.46 11.13
C LYS A 191 -21.83 7.54 10.12
N ASN A 192 -21.58 7.99 8.89
CA ASN A 192 -20.89 7.22 7.86
C ASN A 192 -19.43 6.95 8.26
N ALA A 193 -18.83 7.81 9.08
CA ALA A 193 -17.49 7.59 9.64
C ALA A 193 -17.38 6.33 10.52
N ALA A 194 -18.52 5.71 10.92
CA ALA A 194 -18.51 4.41 11.59
C ALA A 194 -18.26 3.22 10.66
N LEU A 195 -18.15 3.43 9.36
CA LEU A 195 -17.92 2.41 8.34
C LEU A 195 -16.48 2.53 7.84
N PRO A 196 -15.52 1.65 8.27
CA PRO A 196 -14.11 1.79 7.91
C PRO A 196 -13.84 1.80 6.41
N HIS A 197 -14.55 0.98 5.63
CA HIS A 197 -14.44 0.91 4.17
C HIS A 197 -15.66 1.53 3.48
N TYR A 198 -16.00 2.77 3.88
CA TYR A 198 -17.12 3.50 3.30
C TYR A 198 -16.84 3.85 1.84
N THR A 199 -17.80 3.53 0.96
CA THR A 199 -17.70 3.79 -0.49
C THR A 199 -18.83 4.70 -1.01
N GLY A 200 -19.58 5.37 -0.12
CA GLY A 200 -20.60 6.31 -0.50
C GLY A 200 -20.03 7.63 -1.07
N GLY A 201 -20.75 8.71 -0.93
CA GLY A 201 -20.30 10.00 -1.45
C GLY A 201 -21.39 11.06 -1.47
N GLU A 202 -22.62 10.68 -1.10
CA GLU A 202 -23.79 11.54 -1.26
C GLU A 202 -24.19 12.30 0.01
N ALA A 203 -23.64 11.94 1.18
CA ALA A 203 -23.99 12.62 2.41
C ALA A 203 -23.49 14.07 2.41
N LYS A 204 -24.34 14.96 2.94
CA LYS A 204 -24.03 16.39 3.08
C LYS A 204 -23.49 16.68 4.46
N LEU A 205 -22.42 17.45 4.53
CA LEU A 205 -21.78 17.87 5.78
C LEU A 205 -22.70 18.76 6.59
N LYS A 206 -22.85 18.42 7.86
CA LYS A 206 -23.69 19.15 8.83
C LYS A 206 -22.88 19.53 10.06
N ARG A 207 -23.30 20.58 10.72
CA ARG A 207 -22.73 21.01 12.00
C ARG A 207 -22.69 19.87 13.02
N GLY A 208 -21.52 19.61 13.58
CA GLY A 208 -21.30 18.56 14.56
C GLY A 208 -20.91 17.21 13.98
N ASP A 209 -20.87 17.08 12.65
CA ASP A 209 -20.44 15.83 12.01
C ASP A 209 -18.95 15.58 12.21
N PHE A 210 -18.58 14.31 12.34
CA PHE A 210 -17.23 13.85 12.03
C PHE A 210 -16.96 14.03 10.54
N ILE A 211 -15.72 14.34 10.19
CA ILE A 211 -15.18 14.33 8.84
C ILE A 211 -14.00 13.37 8.86
N LEU A 212 -14.22 12.12 8.50
CA LEU A 212 -13.15 11.14 8.35
C LEU A 212 -12.72 11.12 6.90
N CYS A 213 -11.42 11.38 6.67
CA CYS A 213 -10.80 11.33 5.36
C CYS A 213 -9.64 10.34 5.41
N ASP A 214 -9.73 9.30 4.59
CA ASP A 214 -8.72 8.27 4.41
C ASP A 214 -8.31 8.24 2.93
N PHE A 215 -7.04 8.54 2.66
CA PHE A 215 -6.49 8.71 1.33
C PHE A 215 -4.98 8.54 1.32
N GLY A 216 -4.44 8.30 0.14
CA GLY A 216 -3.02 8.18 -0.04
C GLY A 216 -2.55 8.77 -1.35
N ALA A 217 -1.28 9.14 -1.40
CA ALA A 217 -0.61 9.62 -2.59
C ALA A 217 0.30 8.53 -3.16
N GLU A 218 0.36 8.43 -4.49
CA GLU A 218 1.35 7.63 -5.21
C GLU A 218 2.37 8.56 -5.87
N TYR A 219 3.65 8.31 -5.59
CA TYR A 219 4.76 9.00 -6.23
C TYR A 219 5.77 8.01 -6.79
N LYS A 220 5.95 7.99 -8.11
CA LYS A 220 6.82 7.05 -8.82
C LYS A 220 6.57 5.61 -8.37
N ARG A 221 5.30 5.19 -8.40
CA ARG A 221 4.74 3.87 -8.01
C ARG A 221 4.79 3.52 -6.53
N TYR A 222 5.39 4.34 -5.69
CA TYR A 222 5.39 4.10 -4.24
C TYR A 222 4.30 4.92 -3.58
N VAL A 223 3.60 4.28 -2.67
CA VAL A 223 2.39 4.81 -2.06
C VAL A 223 2.59 5.32 -0.64
N SER A 224 1.68 6.18 -0.22
CA SER A 224 1.40 6.51 1.17
C SER A 224 -0.04 6.20 1.50
N ASP A 225 -0.35 6.16 2.77
CA ASP A 225 -1.68 5.98 3.33
C ASP A 225 -1.85 6.86 4.56
N ILE A 226 -2.95 7.59 4.69
CA ILE A 226 -3.17 8.51 5.79
C ILE A 226 -4.65 8.70 6.07
N THR A 227 -5.05 8.51 7.32
CA THR A 227 -6.38 8.91 7.78
C THR A 227 -6.29 10.07 8.76
N ARG A 228 -7.16 11.04 8.58
CA ARG A 228 -7.43 12.11 9.56
C ARG A 228 -8.92 12.25 9.78
N THR A 229 -9.28 12.49 11.04
CA THR A 229 -10.65 12.78 11.42
C THR A 229 -10.72 14.19 12.00
N PHE A 230 -11.71 14.95 11.56
CA PHE A 230 -12.02 16.30 12.02
C PHE A 230 -13.45 16.36 12.54
N ILE A 231 -13.84 17.49 13.14
CA ILE A 231 -15.24 17.76 13.53
C ILE A 231 -15.66 19.10 12.91
N PHE A 232 -16.85 19.15 12.34
CA PHE A 232 -17.34 20.35 11.69
C PHE A 232 -18.03 21.31 12.66
N LYS A 233 -17.55 22.53 12.78
CA LYS A 233 -18.07 23.68 13.54
C LYS A 233 -18.20 23.49 15.06
N LYS A 234 -18.66 22.34 15.56
CA LYS A 234 -18.92 22.14 16.99
C LYS A 234 -18.71 20.70 17.41
N SER A 235 -17.83 20.48 18.35
CA SER A 235 -17.62 19.16 18.96
C SER A 235 -18.50 18.95 20.20
N THR A 236 -18.81 17.68 20.49
CA THR A 236 -19.38 17.23 21.75
C THR A 236 -18.30 16.62 22.63
N GLU A 237 -18.51 16.58 23.95
CA GLU A 237 -17.58 15.91 24.88
C GLU A 237 -17.35 14.44 24.51
N LYS A 238 -18.40 13.74 24.04
CA LYS A 238 -18.29 12.33 23.61
C LYS A 238 -17.36 12.19 22.41
N GLN A 239 -17.44 13.08 21.44
CA GLN A 239 -16.55 13.09 20.27
C GLN A 239 -15.10 13.38 20.67
N VAL A 240 -14.89 14.36 21.55
CA VAL A 240 -13.54 14.72 22.05
C VAL A 240 -12.93 13.52 22.79
N ARG A 241 -13.66 12.91 23.72
CA ARG A 241 -13.18 11.72 24.44
C ARG A 241 -12.84 10.56 23.50
N MET A 242 -13.66 10.29 22.49
CA MET A 242 -13.40 9.25 21.50
C MET A 242 -12.12 9.54 20.72
N TYR A 243 -11.93 10.79 20.30
CA TYR A 243 -10.72 11.22 19.59
C TYR A 243 -9.45 11.06 20.46
N ASP A 244 -9.52 11.48 21.72
CA ASP A 244 -8.38 11.38 22.66
C ASP A 244 -8.01 9.93 22.94
N HIS A 245 -9.00 9.00 23.00
CA HIS A 245 -8.71 7.57 23.14
C HIS A 245 -8.00 7.00 21.90
N VAL A 246 -8.36 7.40 20.69
CA VAL A 246 -7.64 6.99 19.47
C VAL A 246 -6.21 7.54 19.45
N LEU A 247 -6.01 8.79 19.87
CA LEU A 247 -4.67 9.37 20.03
C LEU A 247 -3.81 8.59 21.04
N GLU A 248 -4.39 8.21 22.17
CA GLU A 248 -3.68 7.42 23.18
C GLU A 248 -3.38 6.00 22.70
N ALA A 249 -4.36 5.33 22.04
CA ALA A 249 -4.15 4.03 21.41
C ALA A 249 -2.98 4.06 20.42
N ARG A 250 -2.89 5.13 19.61
CA ARG A 250 -1.77 5.36 18.70
C ARG A 250 -0.43 5.47 19.44
N LYS A 251 -0.37 6.21 20.54
CA LYS A 251 0.85 6.32 21.35
C LYS A 251 1.26 4.97 21.95
N ILE A 252 0.29 4.18 22.41
CA ILE A 252 0.52 2.81 22.92
C ILE A 252 1.12 1.94 21.82
N ALA A 253 0.57 1.95 20.61
CA ALA A 253 1.12 1.23 19.45
C ALA A 253 2.59 1.60 19.21
N LEU A 254 2.85 2.89 19.04
CA LEU A 254 4.16 3.41 18.67
C LEU A 254 5.25 3.09 19.70
N LYS A 255 4.92 3.05 21.00
CA LYS A 255 5.85 2.64 22.06
C LYS A 255 6.28 1.16 21.95
N LYS A 256 5.52 0.33 21.25
CA LYS A 256 5.80 -1.10 21.07
C LYS A 256 6.53 -1.42 19.76
N ILE A 257 6.65 -0.46 18.84
CA ILE A 257 7.20 -0.69 17.51
C ILE A 257 8.71 -0.45 17.51
N LYS A 258 9.46 -1.51 17.24
CA LYS A 258 10.89 -1.51 16.91
C LYS A 258 11.29 -2.84 16.28
N ALA A 259 12.44 -2.90 15.64
CA ALA A 259 12.97 -4.16 15.10
C ALA A 259 13.09 -5.24 16.18
N GLY A 260 12.79 -6.49 15.81
CA GLY A 260 12.81 -7.67 16.69
C GLY A 260 11.51 -7.92 17.46
N VAL A 261 10.58 -6.99 17.51
CA VAL A 261 9.27 -7.18 18.18
C VAL A 261 8.33 -7.96 17.26
N GLU A 262 7.57 -8.89 17.80
CA GLU A 262 6.52 -9.59 17.06
C GLU A 262 5.44 -8.63 16.60
N ALA A 263 5.05 -8.69 15.32
CA ALA A 263 4.13 -7.74 14.69
C ALA A 263 2.73 -7.71 15.32
N ARG A 264 2.33 -8.80 16.03
CA ARG A 264 1.06 -8.85 16.79
C ARG A 264 1.08 -8.02 18.07
N VAL A 265 2.26 -7.75 18.68
CA VAL A 265 2.36 -7.10 20.00
C VAL A 265 1.78 -5.68 20.01
N PRO A 266 2.09 -4.78 19.07
CA PRO A 266 1.48 -3.45 19.05
C PRO A 266 -0.04 -3.51 18.79
N HIS A 267 -0.52 -4.44 17.96
CA HIS A 267 -1.95 -4.64 17.73
C HIS A 267 -2.68 -5.06 19.01
N THR A 268 -2.18 -6.09 19.71
CA THR A 268 -2.79 -6.62 20.94
C THR A 268 -2.90 -5.53 22.00
N ALA A 269 -1.83 -4.74 22.18
CA ALA A 269 -1.83 -3.65 23.17
C ALA A 269 -2.88 -2.57 22.87
N VAL A 270 -3.12 -2.25 21.58
CA VAL A 270 -4.16 -1.32 21.15
C VAL A 270 -5.55 -1.90 21.35
N ALA A 271 -5.76 -3.15 20.93
CA ALA A 271 -7.04 -3.82 21.07
C ALA A 271 -7.48 -3.90 22.54
N GLU A 272 -6.60 -4.36 23.45
CA GLU A 272 -6.86 -4.40 24.89
C GLU A 272 -7.18 -3.00 25.48
N PHE A 273 -6.51 -1.95 25.00
CA PHE A 273 -6.78 -0.59 25.46
C PHE A 273 -8.14 -0.08 24.99
N ILE A 274 -8.49 -0.29 23.72
CA ILE A 274 -9.77 0.18 23.16
C ILE A 274 -10.93 -0.58 23.74
N GLU A 275 -10.85 -1.92 23.85
CA GLU A 275 -11.92 -2.79 24.37
C GLU A 275 -12.35 -2.44 25.79
N LYS A 276 -11.45 -1.94 26.64
CA LYS A 276 -11.78 -1.48 28.00
C LYS A 276 -12.80 -0.34 28.03
N ASN A 277 -12.83 0.48 26.99
CA ASN A 277 -13.65 1.69 26.92
C ASN A 277 -14.75 1.61 25.85
N TYR A 278 -14.53 0.79 24.82
CA TYR A 278 -15.42 0.66 23.66
C TYR A 278 -15.47 -0.81 23.26
N SER A 279 -16.47 -1.53 23.77
CA SER A 279 -16.71 -2.92 23.36
C SER A 279 -16.87 -3.01 21.84
N GLU A 280 -16.11 -3.91 21.20
CA GLU A 280 -16.12 -4.07 19.73
C GLU A 280 -15.80 -2.79 18.91
N GLY A 281 -15.17 -1.80 19.54
CA GLY A 281 -14.85 -0.53 18.88
C GLY A 281 -13.67 -0.59 17.92
N PHE A 282 -12.78 -1.59 18.05
CA PHE A 282 -11.61 -1.79 17.18
C PHE A 282 -11.75 -3.11 16.41
N ILE A 283 -12.07 -3.03 15.13
CA ILE A 283 -12.54 -4.16 14.31
C ILE A 283 -11.61 -4.55 13.15
N HIS A 284 -10.42 -3.96 13.06
CA HIS A 284 -9.43 -4.25 12.00
C HIS A 284 -8.01 -4.41 12.56
N GLY A 285 -7.06 -4.72 11.71
CA GLY A 285 -5.63 -4.75 12.07
C GLY A 285 -5.13 -3.37 12.49
N LEU A 286 -4.04 -3.33 13.27
CA LEU A 286 -3.43 -2.04 13.64
C LEU A 286 -2.82 -1.33 12.45
N GLY A 287 -2.49 -2.05 11.38
CA GLY A 287 -1.91 -1.51 10.17
C GLY A 287 -1.32 -2.58 9.27
N HIS A 288 -0.87 -2.16 8.13
CA HIS A 288 -0.30 -3.01 7.07
C HIS A 288 0.98 -2.40 6.50
N SER A 289 1.78 -3.24 5.85
CA SER A 289 2.94 -2.75 5.11
C SER A 289 2.49 -2.01 3.86
N ILE A 290 3.22 -0.95 3.52
CA ILE A 290 3.06 -0.19 2.28
C ILE A 290 4.36 -0.21 1.48
N GLY A 291 4.25 0.01 0.18
CA GLY A 291 5.42 0.04 -0.71
C GLY A 291 5.01 0.40 -2.13
N LEU A 292 5.04 -0.57 -3.04
CA LEU A 292 4.44 -0.46 -4.37
C LEU A 292 2.91 -0.63 -4.31
N GLY A 293 2.41 -1.40 -3.35
CA GLY A 293 0.99 -1.53 -3.07
C GLY A 293 0.61 -0.86 -1.75
N VAL A 294 -0.66 -0.45 -1.64
CA VAL A 294 -1.25 0.04 -0.39
C VAL A 294 -1.20 -1.08 0.64
N HIS A 295 -1.66 -2.28 0.29
CA HIS A 295 -1.47 -3.49 1.09
C HIS A 295 -0.30 -4.31 0.51
N ASP A 296 0.91 -4.16 1.08
CA ASP A 296 2.15 -4.73 0.55
C ASP A 296 2.55 -6.06 1.24
N GLY A 297 1.56 -6.87 1.59
CA GLY A 297 1.69 -8.28 1.95
C GLY A 297 1.92 -8.60 3.43
N LEU A 298 2.24 -7.65 4.30
CA LEU A 298 2.41 -7.85 5.74
C LEU A 298 1.42 -7.01 6.54
N GLY A 299 0.99 -7.50 7.71
CA GLY A 299 0.04 -6.75 8.55
C GLY A 299 0.34 -6.89 10.04
N MET A 300 0.20 -5.80 10.79
CA MET A 300 0.19 -5.81 12.26
C MET A 300 -1.22 -6.13 12.74
N ARG A 301 -1.51 -7.42 12.96
CA ARG A 301 -2.81 -7.95 13.34
C ARG A 301 -2.65 -9.10 14.36
N LYS A 302 -3.76 -9.55 14.93
CA LYS A 302 -3.78 -10.54 16.01
C LYS A 302 -3.02 -11.83 15.70
N ASP A 303 -3.12 -12.30 14.46
CA ASP A 303 -2.54 -13.55 13.95
C ASP A 303 -1.20 -13.35 13.21
N ALA A 304 -0.57 -12.18 13.31
CA ALA A 304 0.74 -11.95 12.71
C ALA A 304 1.82 -12.82 13.36
N ASP A 305 2.56 -13.57 12.53
CA ASP A 305 3.54 -14.60 12.95
C ASP A 305 4.99 -14.22 12.57
N PHE A 306 5.25 -12.94 12.28
CA PHE A 306 6.57 -12.43 11.93
C PHE A 306 7.05 -11.35 12.91
N LYS A 307 8.35 -11.09 12.89
CA LYS A 307 8.96 -9.99 13.64
C LYS A 307 9.13 -8.78 12.74
N LEU A 308 8.92 -7.61 13.31
CA LEU A 308 9.25 -6.34 12.66
C LEU A 308 10.77 -6.27 12.44
N GLU A 309 11.17 -5.81 11.25
CA GLU A 309 12.58 -5.67 10.87
C GLU A 309 12.90 -4.24 10.48
N GLU A 310 14.17 -3.83 10.69
CA GLU A 310 14.66 -2.52 10.25
C GLU A 310 14.48 -2.37 8.74
N GLY A 311 13.94 -1.24 8.30
CA GLY A 311 13.64 -0.96 6.89
C GLY A 311 12.22 -1.33 6.46
N MET A 312 11.42 -2.01 7.29
CA MET A 312 10.00 -2.20 7.02
C MET A 312 9.23 -0.89 7.16
N VAL A 313 8.24 -0.68 6.30
CA VAL A 313 7.34 0.48 6.34
C VAL A 313 5.91 0.01 6.55
N PHE A 314 5.23 0.58 7.55
CA PHE A 314 3.86 0.20 7.94
C PHE A 314 2.98 1.43 8.15
N THR A 315 1.67 1.24 8.02
CA THR A 315 0.65 2.11 8.60
C THR A 315 0.52 1.82 10.10
N VAL A 316 0.08 2.82 10.87
CA VAL A 316 -0.36 2.69 12.26
C VAL A 316 -1.65 3.47 12.39
N GLU A 317 -2.78 2.77 12.43
CA GLU A 317 -4.12 3.29 12.16
C GLU A 317 -5.18 2.87 13.19
N PRO A 318 -4.96 3.05 14.50
CA PRO A 318 -6.02 2.74 15.45
C PRO A 318 -7.28 3.53 15.14
N GLY A 319 -8.42 2.89 15.27
CA GLY A 319 -9.74 3.50 15.04
C GLY A 319 -10.75 3.02 16.06
N ILE A 320 -11.78 3.82 16.30
CA ILE A 320 -12.96 3.50 17.10
C ILE A 320 -14.19 3.84 16.26
N TYR A 321 -15.09 2.88 16.12
CA TYR A 321 -16.27 3.00 15.28
C TYR A 321 -17.53 2.65 16.09
N ILE A 322 -18.50 3.57 16.13
CA ILE A 322 -19.76 3.39 16.87
C ILE A 322 -20.92 3.49 15.90
N PRO A 323 -21.60 2.38 15.56
CA PRO A 323 -22.73 2.39 14.65
C PRO A 323 -23.78 3.45 15.04
N GLY A 324 -24.22 4.23 14.04
CA GLY A 324 -25.20 5.30 14.22
C GLY A 324 -24.68 6.60 14.86
N PHE A 325 -23.43 6.59 15.39
CA PHE A 325 -22.80 7.78 15.96
C PHE A 325 -21.69 8.33 15.07
N GLY A 326 -20.73 7.50 14.66
CA GLY A 326 -19.60 7.87 13.83
C GLY A 326 -18.33 7.13 14.20
N GLY A 327 -17.20 7.53 13.62
CA GLY A 327 -15.90 6.90 13.82
C GLY A 327 -14.77 7.91 13.87
N VAL A 328 -13.69 7.51 14.50
CA VAL A 328 -12.40 8.20 14.49
C VAL A 328 -11.31 7.22 14.12
N ARG A 329 -10.52 7.52 13.10
CA ARG A 329 -9.26 6.86 12.75
C ARG A 329 -8.18 7.92 12.62
N ILE A 330 -7.00 7.64 13.15
CA ILE A 330 -5.81 8.49 13.00
C ILE A 330 -4.68 7.58 12.58
N GLU A 331 -4.24 7.76 11.36
CA GLU A 331 -3.30 6.91 10.68
C GLU A 331 -2.06 7.65 10.26
N ASP A 332 -0.92 7.00 10.43
CA ASP A 332 0.38 7.48 9.98
C ASP A 332 1.21 6.36 9.37
N ASN A 333 2.09 6.72 8.44
CA ASN A 333 3.12 5.81 7.94
C ASN A 333 4.41 5.96 8.75
N ILE A 334 5.00 4.83 9.10
CA ILE A 334 6.24 4.74 9.85
C ILE A 334 7.26 3.85 9.14
N LEU A 335 8.53 4.16 9.33
CA LEU A 335 9.67 3.30 9.00
C LEU A 335 10.16 2.67 10.31
N VAL A 336 10.22 1.34 10.37
CA VAL A 336 10.78 0.61 11.50
C VAL A 336 12.30 0.79 11.54
N THR A 337 12.83 1.07 12.70
CA THR A 337 14.28 1.21 12.98
C THR A 337 14.72 0.24 14.08
N ARG A 338 16.02 0.12 14.32
CA ARG A 338 16.56 -0.74 15.39
C ARG A 338 16.00 -0.40 16.75
N GLU A 339 15.93 0.89 17.08
CA GLU A 339 15.56 1.37 18.41
C GLU A 339 14.09 1.81 18.52
N GLY A 340 13.35 1.83 17.41
CA GLY A 340 11.97 2.28 17.40
C GLY A 340 11.44 2.46 15.99
N TYR A 341 10.99 3.68 15.67
CA TYR A 341 10.43 4.03 14.37
C TYR A 341 10.81 5.45 13.97
N LYS A 342 10.72 5.71 12.66
CA LYS A 342 10.76 7.05 12.09
C LYS A 342 9.41 7.36 11.44
N MET A 343 8.79 8.47 11.83
CA MET A 343 7.56 8.95 11.23
C MET A 343 7.82 9.44 9.81
N LEU A 344 7.02 8.99 8.82
CA LEU A 344 7.10 9.42 7.43
C LEU A 344 6.02 10.45 7.07
N THR A 345 4.82 10.32 7.65
CA THR A 345 3.75 11.32 7.57
C THR A 345 3.96 12.43 8.61
N THR A 346 3.59 13.66 8.26
CA THR A 346 3.85 14.87 9.09
C THR A 346 2.61 15.68 9.42
N ALA A 347 1.42 15.34 8.85
CA ALA A 347 0.17 16.04 9.09
C ALA A 347 -0.18 16.13 10.58
N ARG A 348 -0.84 17.21 10.97
CA ARG A 348 -1.32 17.44 12.34
C ARG A 348 -2.21 16.30 12.82
N ARG A 349 -2.08 15.96 14.12
CA ARG A 349 -2.76 14.80 14.74
C ARG A 349 -3.73 15.18 15.85
N GLY A 350 -3.61 16.40 16.38
CA GLY A 350 -4.56 16.89 17.37
C GLY A 350 -5.93 17.14 16.77
N LEU A 351 -6.98 17.01 17.57
CA LEU A 351 -8.34 17.31 17.13
C LEU A 351 -8.41 18.72 16.54
N GLN A 352 -8.88 18.81 15.31
CA GLN A 352 -9.15 20.07 14.64
C GLN A 352 -10.66 20.20 14.42
N VAL A 353 -11.18 21.38 14.75
CA VAL A 353 -12.57 21.75 14.45
C VAL A 353 -12.53 22.62 13.20
N ALA A 354 -13.05 22.08 12.10
CA ALA A 354 -13.19 22.80 10.84
C ALA A 354 -14.29 23.87 10.98
N LYS A 355 -14.15 25.01 10.30
CA LYS A 355 -15.03 26.18 10.45
C LYS A 355 -16.16 26.20 9.43
#